data_8cff0d6a962f0d50cdd1b94c59a41dd7
#
_entry.id   8cff0d6a962f0d50cdd1b94c59a41dd7
#
_cell.length_a   1.000
_cell.length_b   1.000
_cell.length_c   1.000
_cell.angle_alpha   90.00
_cell.angle_beta   90.00
_cell.angle_gamma   90.00
#
_symmetry.space_group_name_H-M   'P 1'
#
loop_
_entity.id
_entity.type
_entity.pdbx_description
1 polymer ?
#
loop_
_entity_poly.entity_id
_entity_poly.type
_entity_poly.pdbx_seq_one_letter_code
_entity_poly.pdbx_strand_id
1 'polypeptide(L)'
;KCKIENFRSYENIEFKFSDLSVIIGKNDVGKSTLFDALDIFFENNKALEDDVNINSSENKFSITCFFQVESEMQINIDASESERTQTSLESEYLLNQEKLLQIKKIWEKGKLSKTYIVCDYPTNWEKPLITLKIQDLRKLLSKESEVNQNIKKEIRNFLFSQESLSFKEQEIDISTKETDIVSIYNKLKEKMPKFLLFKTDRTNTDKDNEITQITNITSKELSSLFSYEFKSDNGISFNKRGSGVKRLFLLSFFLEDAERKHQSNMIYAIEEPETSQHPNYQRIIIESLKKLAQNKGRQILLTTHTPEIVRMVNKENIIFIQKDNKDKRIVYHGDEIDIEILADALSIIVPNSKALSKGRELVKAMKEIVPRQLFEVAIQASIGNKIIARENSNLWAKM
;
A
#
# COMPACT_ATOMS: atom_id res chain seq x y z
N LYS A 1 2.70 5.17 1.39
CA LYS A 1 1.71 5.92 2.16
C LYS A 1 0.47 6.09 1.30
N CYS A 2 -0.72 6.03 1.88
CA CYS A 2 -2.00 6.23 1.18
C CYS A 2 -2.93 7.06 2.05
N LYS A 3 -3.60 8.05 1.46
CA LYS A 3 -4.67 8.84 2.08
C LYS A 3 -5.97 8.57 1.34
N ILE A 4 -7.04 8.33 2.08
CA ILE A 4 -8.37 8.00 1.54
C ILE A 4 -9.38 8.97 2.15
N GLU A 5 -10.18 9.62 1.30
CA GLU A 5 -11.16 10.62 1.69
C GLU A 5 -12.54 10.27 1.11
N ASN A 6 -13.56 10.26 1.95
CA ASN A 6 -14.97 10.01 1.62
C ASN A 6 -15.23 8.68 0.89
N PHE A 7 -14.51 7.61 1.23
CA PHE A 7 -14.67 6.30 0.63
C PHE A 7 -15.29 5.29 1.60
N ARG A 8 -16.45 4.77 1.30
CA ARG A 8 -17.21 3.80 2.13
C ARG A 8 -17.23 4.18 3.60
N SER A 9 -16.56 3.40 4.45
CA SER A 9 -16.48 3.65 5.89
C SER A 9 -15.42 4.70 6.29
N TYR A 10 -14.65 5.20 5.35
CA TYR A 10 -13.56 6.15 5.60
C TYR A 10 -13.99 7.58 5.25
N GLU A 11 -13.97 8.48 6.22
CA GLU A 11 -14.18 9.91 6.00
C GLU A 11 -12.89 10.59 5.53
N ASN A 12 -11.83 10.48 6.33
CA ASN A 12 -10.48 10.97 6.03
C ASN A 12 -9.50 10.16 6.86
N ILE A 13 -8.70 9.33 6.19
CA ILE A 13 -7.80 8.39 6.85
C ILE A 13 -6.48 8.27 6.09
N GLU A 14 -5.40 8.10 6.83
CA GLU A 14 -4.06 7.94 6.28
C GLU A 14 -3.42 6.65 6.77
N PHE A 15 -2.78 5.93 5.84
CA PHE A 15 -2.02 4.71 6.10
C PHE A 15 -0.57 4.90 5.69
N LYS A 16 0.34 4.54 6.60
CA LYS A 16 1.78 4.47 6.33
C LYS A 16 2.18 3.00 6.22
N PHE A 17 2.80 2.62 5.13
CA PHE A 17 3.18 1.23 4.87
C PHE A 17 4.70 1.06 4.94
N SER A 18 5.12 -0.07 5.51
CA SER A 18 6.47 -0.62 5.41
C SER A 18 6.54 -1.69 4.31
N ASP A 19 7.68 -2.34 4.12
CA ASP A 19 7.82 -3.43 3.15
C ASP A 19 6.89 -4.60 3.48
N LEU A 20 6.67 -4.86 4.76
CA LEU A 20 5.62 -5.76 5.26
C LEU A 20 4.70 -5.00 6.21
N SER A 21 3.43 -4.86 5.88
CA SER A 21 2.43 -4.22 6.74
C SER A 21 1.31 -5.20 7.08
N VAL A 22 1.02 -5.34 8.36
CA VAL A 22 0.00 -6.23 8.92
C VAL A 22 -1.15 -5.40 9.46
N ILE A 23 -2.28 -5.43 8.77
CA ILE A 23 -3.47 -4.65 9.10
C ILE A 23 -4.38 -5.46 10.02
N ILE A 24 -4.65 -4.92 11.20
CA ILE A 24 -5.42 -5.56 12.25
C ILE A 24 -6.60 -4.69 12.64
N GLY A 25 -7.63 -5.29 13.17
CA GLY A 25 -8.82 -4.61 13.71
C GLY A 25 -9.99 -5.56 13.79
N LYS A 26 -11.04 -5.19 14.52
CA LYS A 26 -12.30 -5.94 14.59
C LYS A 26 -12.91 -6.13 13.21
N ASN A 27 -13.89 -7.02 13.11
CA ASN A 27 -14.67 -7.15 11.88
C ASN A 27 -15.38 -5.81 11.60
N ASP A 28 -15.58 -5.50 10.33
CA ASP A 28 -16.26 -4.29 9.83
C ASP A 28 -15.61 -2.94 10.19
N VAL A 29 -14.35 -2.93 10.62
CA VAL A 29 -13.61 -1.66 10.82
C VAL A 29 -13.08 -1.07 9.52
N GLY A 30 -13.10 -1.84 8.41
CA GLY A 30 -12.67 -1.35 7.11
C GLY A 30 -11.38 -1.99 6.57
N LYS A 31 -10.86 -3.09 7.13
CA LYS A 31 -9.63 -3.74 6.61
C LYS A 31 -9.72 -4.03 5.11
N SER A 32 -10.79 -4.69 4.66
CA SER A 32 -11.02 -4.96 3.23
C SER A 32 -11.31 -3.69 2.44
N THR A 33 -11.92 -2.68 3.06
CA THR A 33 -12.15 -1.37 2.44
C THR A 33 -10.85 -0.70 1.99
N LEU A 34 -9.76 -0.83 2.78
CA LEU A 34 -8.44 -0.34 2.39
C LEU A 34 -7.94 -1.02 1.11
N PHE A 35 -8.07 -2.34 1.03
CA PHE A 35 -7.60 -3.10 -0.13
C PHE A 35 -8.46 -2.82 -1.37
N ASP A 36 -9.77 -2.67 -1.20
CA ASP A 36 -10.65 -2.27 -2.30
C ASP A 36 -10.34 -0.86 -2.80
N ALA A 37 -10.01 0.09 -1.90
CA ALA A 37 -9.59 1.42 -2.29
C ALA A 37 -8.30 1.39 -3.12
N LEU A 38 -7.30 0.60 -2.71
CA LEU A 38 -6.07 0.43 -3.47
C LEU A 38 -6.32 -0.26 -4.81
N ASP A 39 -7.18 -1.28 -4.85
CA ASP A 39 -7.55 -2.01 -6.07
C ASP A 39 -8.21 -1.08 -7.11
N ILE A 40 -9.08 -0.17 -6.65
CA ILE A 40 -9.69 0.88 -7.47
C ILE A 40 -8.63 1.92 -7.89
N PHE A 41 -7.73 2.33 -7.00
CA PHE A 41 -6.67 3.29 -7.32
C PHE A 41 -5.75 2.77 -8.42
N PHE A 42 -5.38 1.49 -8.38
CA PHE A 42 -4.55 0.83 -9.42
C PHE A 42 -5.34 0.41 -10.67
N GLU A 43 -6.64 0.73 -10.72
CA GLU A 43 -7.52 0.48 -11.88
C GLU A 43 -7.74 -1.00 -12.20
N ASN A 44 -7.52 -1.89 -11.23
CA ASN A 44 -7.84 -3.31 -11.37
C ASN A 44 -9.33 -3.56 -11.20
N ASN A 45 -10.02 -2.70 -10.43
CA ASN A 45 -11.45 -2.76 -10.21
C ASN A 45 -12.12 -1.41 -10.49
N LYS A 46 -13.42 -1.44 -10.76
CA LYS A 46 -14.21 -0.23 -11.02
C LYS A 46 -14.79 0.30 -9.72
N ALA A 47 -14.78 1.62 -9.58
CA ALA A 47 -15.52 2.30 -8.54
C ALA A 47 -17.02 2.23 -8.81
N LEU A 48 -17.82 2.19 -7.76
CA LEU A 48 -19.27 2.22 -7.80
C LEU A 48 -19.81 3.54 -7.21
N GLU A 49 -21.05 3.88 -7.50
CA GLU A 49 -21.66 5.11 -6.96
C GLU A 49 -21.82 5.05 -5.44
N ASP A 50 -22.07 3.86 -4.89
CA ASP A 50 -22.21 3.59 -3.47
C ASP A 50 -20.89 3.44 -2.71
N ASP A 51 -19.76 3.56 -3.39
CA ASP A 51 -18.45 3.64 -2.74
C ASP A 51 -18.20 4.98 -2.01
N VAL A 52 -19.02 6.00 -2.25
CA VAL A 52 -18.95 7.27 -1.53
C VAL A 52 -19.39 7.08 -0.08
N ASN A 53 -18.67 7.74 0.85
CA ASN A 53 -19.03 7.70 2.26
C ASN A 53 -20.46 8.27 2.48
N ILE A 54 -21.28 7.55 3.20
CA ILE A 54 -22.70 7.90 3.43
C ILE A 54 -22.89 9.22 4.19
N ASN A 55 -21.88 9.65 4.97
CA ASN A 55 -21.89 10.92 5.69
C ASN A 55 -21.31 12.08 4.85
N SER A 56 -20.83 11.81 3.63
CA SER A 56 -20.28 12.85 2.77
C SER A 56 -21.39 13.72 2.19
N SER A 57 -21.24 15.04 2.27
CA SER A 57 -22.09 16.00 1.58
C SER A 57 -21.82 16.08 0.07
N GLU A 58 -20.67 15.57 -0.37
CA GLU A 58 -20.22 15.58 -1.75
C GLU A 58 -20.32 14.16 -2.34
N ASN A 59 -20.87 14.04 -3.54
CA ASN A 59 -20.98 12.74 -4.22
C ASN A 59 -19.67 12.35 -4.93
N LYS A 60 -18.58 12.48 -4.19
CA LYS A 60 -17.24 12.15 -4.67
C LYS A 60 -16.34 11.64 -3.54
N PHE A 61 -15.35 10.85 -3.90
CA PHE A 61 -14.27 10.41 -3.00
C PHE A 61 -12.91 10.56 -3.67
N SER A 62 -11.86 10.59 -2.87
CA SER A 62 -10.49 10.65 -3.38
C SER A 62 -9.58 9.62 -2.71
N ILE A 63 -8.62 9.12 -3.49
CA ILE A 63 -7.54 8.28 -3.02
C ILE A 63 -6.23 8.89 -3.49
N THR A 64 -5.32 9.12 -2.55
CA THR A 64 -4.00 9.67 -2.79
C THR A 64 -2.94 8.67 -2.38
N CYS A 65 -2.08 8.24 -3.30
CA CYS A 65 -0.95 7.37 -3.03
C CYS A 65 0.36 8.10 -3.20
N PHE A 66 1.32 7.77 -2.33
CA PHE A 66 2.65 8.36 -2.29
C PHE A 66 3.67 7.26 -2.60
N PHE A 67 4.50 7.51 -3.59
CA PHE A 67 5.49 6.55 -4.08
C PHE A 67 6.89 7.10 -3.87
N GLN A 68 7.76 6.25 -3.36
CA GLN A 68 9.19 6.52 -3.36
C GLN A 68 9.71 6.37 -4.78
N VAL A 69 10.45 7.36 -5.25
CA VAL A 69 11.01 7.40 -6.60
C VAL A 69 12.52 7.14 -6.51
N GLU A 70 13.03 6.29 -7.39
CA GLU A 70 14.49 6.16 -7.52
C GLU A 70 15.06 7.45 -8.14
N SER A 71 16.11 8.01 -7.55
CA SER A 71 16.71 9.30 -7.95
C SER A 71 17.12 9.34 -9.43
N GLU A 72 17.45 8.19 -9.99
CA GLU A 72 17.88 8.05 -11.40
C GLU A 72 16.72 7.77 -12.37
N MET A 73 15.48 7.71 -11.88
CA MET A 73 14.33 7.39 -12.72
C MET A 73 14.11 8.48 -13.78
N GLN A 74 14.55 8.20 -14.99
CA GLN A 74 14.29 9.05 -16.15
C GLN A 74 12.91 8.76 -16.73
N ILE A 75 12.18 9.81 -17.05
CA ILE A 75 10.90 9.73 -17.75
C ILE A 75 10.94 10.63 -18.98
N ASN A 76 10.25 10.20 -20.02
CA ASN A 76 10.08 11.00 -21.21
C ASN A 76 8.73 11.74 -21.11
N ILE A 77 8.76 13.01 -20.69
CA ILE A 77 7.56 13.82 -20.49
C ILE A 77 7.03 14.36 -21.80
N ASP A 78 7.92 14.68 -22.73
CA ASP A 78 7.55 15.23 -24.03
C ASP A 78 7.23 14.12 -25.04
N ALA A 79 6.38 14.42 -26.02
CA ALA A 79 5.88 13.44 -26.98
C ALA A 79 6.94 12.82 -27.91
N SER A 80 8.12 13.42 -28.04
CA SER A 80 9.22 12.91 -28.84
C SER A 80 10.10 11.95 -28.04
N GLU A 81 10.23 10.73 -28.50
CA GLU A 81 11.06 9.69 -27.88
C GLU A 81 12.53 9.84 -28.27
N SER A 82 13.22 10.86 -27.74
CA SER A 82 14.67 10.97 -27.89
C SER A 82 15.34 11.03 -26.52
N GLU A 83 16.59 10.59 -26.42
CA GLU A 83 17.38 10.73 -25.18
C GLU A 83 17.45 12.18 -24.70
N ARG A 84 17.38 13.15 -25.63
CA ARG A 84 17.39 14.59 -25.32
C ARG A 84 16.13 15.09 -24.63
N THR A 85 15.02 14.34 -24.70
CA THR A 85 13.74 14.71 -24.09
C THR A 85 13.50 13.99 -22.75
N GLN A 86 14.38 13.07 -22.35
CA GLN A 86 14.33 12.41 -21.05
C GLN A 86 14.65 13.41 -19.94
N THR A 87 13.87 13.38 -18.88
CA THR A 87 13.99 14.23 -17.71
C THR A 87 13.68 13.43 -16.44
N SER A 88 13.92 14.00 -15.28
CA SER A 88 13.53 13.38 -14.01
C SER A 88 12.33 14.10 -13.39
N LEU A 89 11.59 13.40 -12.53
CA LEU A 89 10.50 14.02 -11.77
C LEU A 89 11.02 15.16 -10.88
N GLU A 90 12.21 15.03 -10.36
CA GLU A 90 12.83 16.03 -9.51
C GLU A 90 13.20 17.30 -10.28
N SER A 91 13.82 17.18 -11.47
CA SER A 91 14.19 18.33 -12.30
C SER A 91 13.01 19.07 -12.88
N GLU A 92 11.83 18.44 -12.96
CA GLU A 92 10.58 19.05 -13.38
C GLU A 92 9.70 19.49 -12.19
N TYR A 93 10.21 19.43 -10.95
CA TYR A 93 9.49 19.79 -9.71
C TYR A 93 8.15 19.06 -9.52
N LEU A 94 8.09 17.77 -9.92
CA LEU A 94 6.88 16.94 -9.82
C LEU A 94 6.84 16.07 -8.56
N LEU A 95 7.71 16.31 -7.61
CA LEU A 95 7.71 15.66 -6.30
C LEU A 95 7.17 16.61 -5.22
N ASN A 96 6.59 16.03 -4.17
CA ASN A 96 6.17 16.80 -3.00
C ASN A 96 7.38 17.17 -2.10
N GLN A 97 7.14 17.88 -0.99
CA GLN A 97 8.19 18.31 -0.06
C GLN A 97 8.96 17.15 0.57
N GLU A 98 8.32 15.97 0.71
CA GLU A 98 8.96 14.74 1.19
C GLU A 98 9.76 14.00 0.09
N LYS A 99 9.91 14.58 -1.11
CA LYS A 99 10.53 13.97 -2.30
C LYS A 99 9.82 12.69 -2.77
N LEU A 100 8.52 12.58 -2.53
CA LEU A 100 7.67 11.49 -2.99
C LEU A 100 6.85 11.92 -4.21
N LEU A 101 6.62 10.99 -5.13
CA LEU A 101 5.61 11.15 -6.17
C LEU A 101 4.23 10.95 -5.54
N GLN A 102 3.43 12.00 -5.50
CA GLN A 102 2.10 12.00 -4.91
C GLN A 102 1.05 12.07 -6.01
N ILE A 103 0.28 11.00 -6.18
CA ILE A 103 -0.80 10.91 -7.16
C ILE A 103 -2.14 10.87 -6.42
N LYS A 104 -3.01 11.85 -6.73
CA LYS A 104 -4.37 11.95 -6.22
C LYS A 104 -5.36 11.67 -7.35
N LYS A 105 -6.25 10.73 -7.12
CA LYS A 105 -7.35 10.39 -8.01
C LYS A 105 -8.68 10.72 -7.35
N ILE A 106 -9.61 11.31 -8.10
CA ILE A 106 -10.94 11.67 -7.65
C ILE A 106 -11.97 10.94 -8.50
N TRP A 107 -12.89 10.26 -7.83
CA TRP A 107 -14.03 9.61 -8.47
C TRP A 107 -15.31 10.38 -8.13
N GLU A 108 -16.16 10.48 -9.14
CA GLU A 108 -17.49 11.09 -9.06
C GLU A 108 -18.49 10.18 -9.77
N LYS A 109 -19.59 9.84 -9.08
CA LYS A 109 -20.63 8.94 -9.61
C LYS A 109 -20.06 7.60 -10.14
N GLY A 110 -19.15 7.00 -9.39
CA GLY A 110 -18.50 5.73 -9.75
C GLY A 110 -17.50 5.81 -10.93
N LYS A 111 -17.18 6.99 -11.42
CA LYS A 111 -16.22 7.18 -12.54
C LYS A 111 -15.02 8.01 -12.11
N LEU A 112 -13.84 7.65 -12.59
CA LEU A 112 -12.64 8.46 -12.43
C LEU A 112 -12.86 9.79 -13.13
N SER A 113 -12.91 10.88 -12.34
CA SER A 113 -13.19 12.23 -12.81
C SER A 113 -11.89 13.00 -13.08
N LYS A 114 -10.95 12.94 -12.11
CA LYS A 114 -9.72 13.71 -12.14
C LYS A 114 -8.54 12.88 -11.62
N THR A 115 -7.37 13.16 -12.18
CA THR A 115 -6.09 12.64 -11.69
C THR A 115 -5.10 13.76 -11.59
N TYR A 116 -4.47 13.93 -10.43
CA TYR A 116 -3.51 14.98 -10.15
C TYR A 116 -2.16 14.41 -9.74
N ILE A 117 -1.08 15.10 -10.14
CA ILE A 117 0.19 15.07 -9.41
C ILE A 117 0.13 16.21 -8.40
N VAL A 118 0.31 15.88 -7.12
CA VAL A 118 0.41 16.88 -6.05
C VAL A 118 1.89 17.06 -5.73
N CYS A 119 2.41 18.24 -6.00
CA CYS A 119 3.84 18.51 -5.93
C CYS A 119 4.15 19.91 -5.41
N ASP A 120 5.38 20.10 -4.95
CA ASP A 120 5.89 21.41 -4.57
C ASP A 120 6.44 22.09 -5.83
N TYR A 121 5.59 22.89 -6.50
CA TYR A 121 5.84 23.45 -7.82
C TYR A 121 6.15 24.94 -7.77
N PRO A 122 7.04 25.46 -8.65
CA PRO A 122 7.31 26.89 -8.75
C PRO A 122 6.06 27.72 -9.10
N THR A 123 5.85 28.83 -8.38
CA THR A 123 4.70 29.74 -8.55
C THR A 123 5.04 30.99 -9.31
N ASN A 124 6.22 31.09 -9.92
CA ASN A 124 6.68 32.24 -10.68
C ASN A 124 5.86 32.52 -11.94
N TRP A 125 5.08 31.52 -12.39
CA TRP A 125 4.25 31.65 -13.60
C TRP A 125 2.77 31.44 -13.27
N GLU A 126 1.90 32.04 -14.04
CA GLU A 126 0.44 31.94 -13.87
C GLU A 126 -0.05 30.47 -13.94
N LYS A 127 0.61 29.67 -14.77
CA LYS A 127 0.32 28.23 -14.93
C LYS A 127 1.60 27.42 -14.79
N PRO A 128 1.53 26.20 -14.26
CA PRO A 128 2.68 25.29 -14.22
C PRO A 128 3.27 25.10 -15.63
N LEU A 129 4.57 25.35 -15.79
CA LEU A 129 5.24 25.28 -17.11
C LEU A 129 5.08 23.91 -17.79
N ILE A 130 4.97 22.84 -16.99
CA ILE A 130 4.74 21.49 -17.49
C ILE A 130 3.41 21.36 -18.25
N THR A 131 2.42 22.22 -17.98
CA THR A 131 1.09 22.19 -18.61
C THR A 131 1.04 22.97 -19.91
N LEU A 132 2.07 23.76 -20.21
CA LEU A 132 2.06 24.68 -21.35
C LEU A 132 2.43 23.98 -22.66
N LYS A 133 1.78 24.40 -23.75
CA LYS A 133 2.17 24.02 -25.11
C LYS A 133 3.48 24.70 -25.49
N ILE A 134 4.23 24.13 -26.43
CA ILE A 134 5.53 24.67 -26.85
C ILE A 134 5.46 26.12 -27.32
N GLN A 135 4.34 26.51 -27.97
CA GLN A 135 4.13 27.87 -28.41
C GLN A 135 4.01 28.87 -27.26
N ASP A 136 3.39 28.45 -26.14
CA ASP A 136 3.21 29.29 -24.96
C ASP A 136 4.50 29.34 -24.15
N LEU A 137 5.26 28.26 -24.06
CA LEU A 137 6.60 28.27 -23.49
C LEU A 137 7.55 29.21 -24.23
N ARG A 138 7.50 29.22 -25.58
CA ARG A 138 8.30 30.13 -26.39
C ARG A 138 7.99 31.61 -26.14
N LYS A 139 6.75 31.97 -25.83
CA LYS A 139 6.36 33.37 -25.50
C LYS A 139 6.98 33.87 -24.20
N LEU A 140 7.37 32.95 -23.30
CA LEU A 140 8.02 33.25 -22.02
C LEU A 140 9.53 33.50 -22.18
N LEU A 141 10.11 33.15 -23.33
CA LEU A 141 11.54 33.35 -23.59
C LEU A 141 11.82 34.80 -24.01
N SER A 142 12.94 35.34 -23.55
CA SER A 142 13.47 36.58 -24.08
C SER A 142 14.02 36.37 -25.50
N LYS A 143 14.10 37.43 -26.31
CA LYS A 143 14.60 37.35 -27.70
C LYS A 143 16.09 36.94 -27.80
N GLU A 144 16.83 37.03 -26.72
CA GLU A 144 18.27 36.73 -26.61
C GLU A 144 18.58 35.37 -26.01
N SER A 145 17.56 34.54 -25.78
CA SER A 145 17.76 33.21 -25.15
C SER A 145 18.44 32.24 -26.12
N GLU A 146 19.61 31.73 -25.75
CA GLU A 146 20.37 30.70 -26.48
C GLU A 146 19.86 29.28 -26.14
N VAL A 147 18.57 29.01 -26.20
CA VAL A 147 17.98 27.72 -25.88
C VAL A 147 17.34 27.08 -27.11
N ASN A 148 17.39 25.78 -27.24
CA ASN A 148 16.71 25.07 -28.33
C ASN A 148 15.18 25.17 -28.13
N GLN A 149 14.56 26.11 -28.89
CA GLN A 149 13.14 26.41 -28.80
C GLN A 149 12.23 25.27 -29.33
N ASN A 150 12.79 24.17 -29.83
CA ASN A 150 12.01 23.00 -30.30
C ASN A 150 11.88 21.90 -29.24
N ILE A 151 12.56 22.02 -28.09
CA ILE A 151 12.55 21.03 -27.01
C ILE A 151 11.96 21.68 -25.75
N LYS A 152 10.76 21.29 -25.36
CA LYS A 152 10.05 21.83 -24.20
C LYS A 152 10.86 21.74 -22.90
N LYS A 153 11.53 20.62 -22.66
CA LYS A 153 12.40 20.42 -21.48
C LYS A 153 13.49 21.50 -21.41
N GLU A 154 14.17 21.76 -22.51
CA GLU A 154 15.24 22.77 -22.52
C GLU A 154 14.71 24.17 -22.22
N ILE A 155 13.52 24.50 -22.76
CA ILE A 155 12.84 25.77 -22.45
C ILE A 155 12.48 25.85 -20.97
N ARG A 156 11.88 24.79 -20.40
CA ARG A 156 11.51 24.78 -18.98
C ARG A 156 12.74 24.91 -18.09
N ASN A 157 13.77 24.13 -18.34
CA ASN A 157 15.03 24.20 -17.57
C ASN A 157 15.67 25.60 -17.64
N PHE A 158 15.66 26.21 -18.81
CA PHE A 158 16.14 27.57 -18.96
C PHE A 158 15.31 28.55 -18.12
N LEU A 159 13.97 28.50 -18.19
CA LEU A 159 13.09 29.34 -17.40
C LEU A 159 13.30 29.14 -15.89
N PHE A 160 13.43 27.91 -15.44
CA PHE A 160 13.72 27.59 -14.03
C PHE A 160 15.08 28.14 -13.56
N SER A 161 16.05 28.28 -14.44
CA SER A 161 17.39 28.80 -14.10
C SER A 161 17.48 30.31 -14.05
N GLN A 162 16.53 31.04 -14.64
CA GLN A 162 16.59 32.49 -14.78
C GLN A 162 16.08 33.27 -13.57
N GLU A 163 15.26 32.64 -12.71
CA GLU A 163 14.58 33.30 -11.61
C GLU A 163 14.86 32.62 -10.27
N SER A 164 14.75 33.40 -9.19
CA SER A 164 14.65 32.84 -7.85
C SER A 164 13.26 32.21 -7.69
N LEU A 165 13.21 30.89 -7.57
CA LEU A 165 11.97 30.13 -7.55
C LEU A 165 11.28 30.23 -6.18
N SER A 166 9.98 30.49 -6.21
CA SER A 166 9.09 30.42 -5.05
C SER A 166 8.19 29.20 -5.18
N PHE A 167 8.13 28.36 -4.15
CA PHE A 167 7.44 27.08 -4.20
C PHE A 167 6.14 27.08 -3.41
N LYS A 168 5.15 26.33 -3.89
CA LYS A 168 3.91 26.05 -3.19
C LYS A 168 3.39 24.67 -3.62
N GLU A 169 2.73 23.97 -2.71
CA GLU A 169 1.98 22.77 -3.05
C GLU A 169 0.90 23.09 -4.11
N GLN A 170 0.93 22.36 -5.21
CA GLN A 170 -0.02 22.49 -6.32
C GLN A 170 -0.54 21.13 -6.76
N GLU A 171 -1.81 21.10 -7.16
CA GLU A 171 -2.46 19.97 -7.81
C GLU A 171 -2.42 20.15 -9.33
N ILE A 172 -1.52 19.46 -10.02
CA ILE A 172 -1.39 19.51 -11.48
C ILE A 172 -2.29 18.44 -12.09
N ASP A 173 -3.36 18.88 -12.78
CA ASP A 173 -4.30 17.97 -13.46
C ASP A 173 -3.64 17.28 -14.64
N ILE A 174 -3.50 15.95 -14.55
CA ILE A 174 -2.92 15.10 -15.59
C ILE A 174 -3.98 14.26 -16.32
N SER A 175 -5.26 14.52 -16.10
CA SER A 175 -6.39 13.83 -16.75
C SER A 175 -6.92 14.55 -17.99
N THR A 176 -6.56 15.81 -18.18
CA THR A 176 -7.09 16.64 -19.29
C THR A 176 -6.45 16.26 -20.62
N LYS A 177 -7.30 15.97 -21.64
CA LYS A 177 -6.87 15.61 -23.00
C LYS A 177 -6.28 16.78 -23.79
N GLU A 178 -6.38 18.00 -23.29
CA GLU A 178 -6.00 19.21 -24.01
C GLU A 178 -4.49 19.51 -24.00
N THR A 179 -3.73 18.80 -23.21
CA THR A 179 -2.30 19.01 -23.02
C THR A 179 -1.54 17.68 -23.21
N ASP A 180 -0.26 17.77 -23.58
CA ASP A 180 0.64 16.58 -23.69
C ASP A 180 0.85 15.85 -22.36
N ILE A 181 0.26 16.34 -21.28
CA ILE A 181 0.36 15.82 -19.90
C ILE A 181 -0.26 14.43 -19.75
N VAL A 182 -1.29 14.07 -20.52
CA VAL A 182 -1.86 12.71 -20.51
C VAL A 182 -0.78 11.67 -20.84
N SER A 183 0.17 12.04 -21.69
CA SER A 183 1.31 11.16 -22.00
C SER A 183 2.20 10.91 -20.78
N ILE A 184 2.34 11.91 -19.89
CA ILE A 184 3.13 11.80 -18.64
C ILE A 184 2.50 10.74 -17.72
N TYR A 185 1.19 10.83 -17.49
CA TYR A 185 0.50 9.86 -16.63
C TYR A 185 0.61 8.44 -17.15
N ASN A 186 0.43 8.22 -18.45
CA ASN A 186 0.57 6.89 -19.03
C ASN A 186 1.99 6.32 -18.83
N LYS A 187 3.02 7.13 -19.03
CA LYS A 187 4.41 6.74 -18.80
C LYS A 187 4.74 6.51 -17.33
N LEU A 188 4.19 7.32 -16.43
CA LEU A 188 4.28 7.09 -14.99
C LEU A 188 3.58 5.79 -14.60
N LYS A 189 2.40 5.52 -15.14
CA LYS A 189 1.63 4.30 -14.88
C LYS A 189 2.41 3.03 -15.24
N GLU A 190 3.18 3.05 -16.33
CA GLU A 190 4.06 1.92 -16.70
C GLU A 190 5.18 1.66 -15.69
N LYS A 191 5.61 2.70 -14.99
CA LYS A 191 6.69 2.63 -13.98
C LYS A 191 6.17 2.45 -12.54
N MET A 192 4.89 2.65 -12.32
CA MET A 192 4.27 2.43 -11.02
C MET A 192 4.29 0.95 -10.64
N PRO A 193 4.31 0.64 -9.32
CA PRO A 193 4.20 -0.74 -8.88
C PRO A 193 2.87 -1.34 -9.35
N LYS A 194 2.88 -2.61 -9.71
CA LYS A 194 1.66 -3.38 -9.96
C LYS A 194 1.05 -3.78 -8.63
N PHE A 195 -0.26 -3.70 -8.53
CA PHE A 195 -1.01 -4.08 -7.33
C PHE A 195 -1.77 -5.38 -7.55
N LEU A 196 -1.66 -6.29 -6.59
CA LEU A 196 -2.26 -7.61 -6.63
C LEU A 196 -3.04 -7.86 -5.36
N LEU A 197 -4.37 -8.05 -5.49
CA LEU A 197 -5.25 -8.32 -4.37
C LEU A 197 -5.69 -9.79 -4.34
N PHE A 198 -5.42 -10.46 -3.22
CA PHE A 198 -5.89 -11.82 -2.93
C PHE A 198 -6.97 -11.79 -1.87
N LYS A 199 -8.23 -12.02 -2.29
CA LYS A 199 -9.38 -12.15 -1.40
C LYS A 199 -9.66 -13.60 -1.05
N THR A 200 -10.15 -13.80 0.17
CA THR A 200 -10.48 -15.14 0.69
C THR A 200 -11.64 -15.80 -0.04
N ASP A 201 -12.64 -15.02 -0.45
CA ASP A 201 -13.96 -15.50 -0.91
C ASP A 201 -14.15 -15.49 -2.42
N ARG A 202 -13.13 -15.13 -3.22
CA ARG A 202 -13.25 -15.17 -4.69
C ARG A 202 -13.26 -16.60 -5.21
N THR A 203 -14.14 -16.87 -6.19
CA THR A 203 -14.20 -18.15 -6.89
C THR A 203 -12.95 -18.36 -7.74
N ASN A 204 -12.57 -19.62 -8.01
CA ASN A 204 -11.33 -19.95 -8.73
C ASN A 204 -11.25 -19.34 -10.13
N THR A 205 -12.39 -19.08 -10.79
CA THR A 205 -12.46 -18.49 -12.14
C THR A 205 -11.93 -17.05 -12.22
N ASP A 206 -12.14 -16.26 -11.16
CA ASP A 206 -11.66 -14.87 -11.14
C ASP A 206 -10.15 -14.80 -10.95
N LYS A 207 -9.58 -15.76 -10.20
CA LYS A 207 -8.13 -15.84 -9.93
C LYS A 207 -7.32 -16.23 -11.15
N ASP A 208 -7.85 -17.09 -12.00
CA ASP A 208 -7.19 -17.51 -13.24
C ASP A 208 -7.01 -16.31 -14.19
N ASN A 209 -7.99 -15.40 -14.24
CA ASN A 209 -7.92 -14.19 -15.04
C ASN A 209 -6.92 -13.15 -14.46
N GLU A 210 -6.87 -12.99 -13.14
CA GLU A 210 -5.92 -12.07 -12.48
C GLU A 210 -4.47 -12.52 -12.69
N ILE A 211 -4.18 -13.79 -12.51
CA ILE A 211 -2.85 -14.36 -12.72
C ILE A 211 -2.42 -14.20 -14.19
N THR A 212 -3.32 -14.44 -15.13
CA THR A 212 -3.07 -14.31 -16.57
C THR A 212 -2.71 -12.88 -16.96
N GLN A 213 -3.38 -11.87 -16.37
CA GLN A 213 -3.12 -10.45 -16.65
C GLN A 213 -1.75 -9.98 -16.14
N ILE A 214 -1.24 -10.56 -15.06
CA ILE A 214 -0.02 -10.11 -14.41
C ILE A 214 1.22 -10.80 -14.93
N THR A 215 1.12 -12.08 -15.26
CA THR A 215 2.28 -12.89 -15.62
C THR A 215 2.52 -12.95 -17.11
N ASN A 216 1.63 -12.41 -17.97
CA ASN A 216 1.58 -12.66 -19.40
C ASN A 216 1.54 -14.17 -19.74
N ILE A 217 1.20 -14.99 -18.78
CA ILE A 217 0.96 -16.42 -18.97
C ILE A 217 -0.43 -16.56 -19.56
N THR A 218 -0.58 -17.20 -20.68
CA THR A 218 -1.90 -17.42 -21.28
C THR A 218 -2.75 -18.33 -20.39
N SER A 219 -4.09 -18.14 -20.41
CA SER A 219 -5.02 -19.00 -19.67
C SER A 219 -4.81 -20.50 -19.98
N LYS A 220 -4.27 -20.80 -21.16
CA LYS A 220 -3.94 -22.16 -21.59
C LYS A 220 -2.66 -22.70 -20.92
N GLU A 221 -1.65 -21.87 -20.74
CA GLU A 221 -0.45 -22.22 -19.98
C GLU A 221 -0.73 -22.33 -18.49
N LEU A 222 -1.59 -21.44 -17.95
CA LEU A 222 -2.07 -21.56 -16.59
C LEU A 222 -2.89 -22.85 -16.39
N SER A 223 -3.80 -23.16 -17.29
CA SER A 223 -4.56 -24.42 -17.28
C SER A 223 -3.64 -25.62 -17.41
N SER A 224 -2.53 -25.53 -18.13
CA SER A 224 -1.53 -26.60 -18.23
C SER A 224 -0.71 -26.71 -16.95
N LEU A 225 -0.38 -25.63 -16.28
CA LEU A 225 0.25 -25.64 -14.95
C LEU A 225 -0.67 -26.23 -13.89
N PHE A 226 -1.99 -25.96 -13.98
CA PHE A 226 -3.00 -26.58 -13.10
C PHE A 226 -3.41 -27.98 -13.54
N SER A 227 -3.22 -28.36 -14.81
CA SER A 227 -3.47 -29.70 -15.34
C SER A 227 -2.27 -30.63 -15.15
N TYR A 228 -1.08 -30.14 -14.86
CA TYR A 228 -0.07 -31.00 -14.26
C TYR A 228 -0.71 -31.57 -13.00
N GLU A 229 -1.08 -32.84 -13.09
CA GLU A 229 -1.46 -33.64 -11.94
C GLU A 229 -0.27 -33.57 -10.97
N PHE A 230 -0.29 -32.58 -10.09
CA PHE A 230 0.47 -32.69 -8.86
C PHE A 230 -0.15 -33.87 -8.11
N LYS A 231 0.28 -35.06 -8.50
CA LYS A 231 0.05 -36.26 -7.74
C LYS A 231 0.84 -36.07 -6.45
N SER A 232 0.17 -35.51 -5.46
CA SER A 232 0.66 -35.73 -4.10
C SER A 232 0.64 -37.22 -3.86
N ASP A 233 1.33 -37.66 -2.82
CA ASP A 233 1.51 -39.02 -2.39
C ASP A 233 0.24 -39.92 -2.37
N ASN A 234 -0.95 -39.33 -2.52
CA ASN A 234 -2.26 -40.00 -2.49
C ASN A 234 -3.08 -39.84 -3.81
N GLY A 235 -2.51 -39.39 -4.92
CA GLY A 235 -3.20 -39.34 -6.21
C GLY A 235 -4.39 -38.37 -6.33
N ILE A 236 -4.57 -37.46 -5.36
CA ILE A 236 -5.66 -36.48 -5.36
C ILE A 236 -5.24 -35.26 -6.19
N SER A 237 -6.02 -34.93 -7.22
CA SER A 237 -5.76 -33.76 -8.06
C SER A 237 -5.85 -32.45 -7.25
N PHE A 238 -5.03 -31.46 -7.59
CA PHE A 238 -4.95 -30.15 -6.93
C PHE A 238 -6.33 -29.47 -6.80
N ASN A 239 -7.15 -29.55 -7.85
CA ASN A 239 -8.49 -28.94 -7.87
C ASN A 239 -9.47 -29.53 -6.84
N LYS A 240 -9.22 -30.74 -6.36
CA LYS A 240 -10.01 -31.43 -5.34
C LYS A 240 -9.48 -31.20 -3.91
N ARG A 241 -8.38 -30.45 -3.75
CA ARG A 241 -7.81 -30.16 -2.43
C ARG A 241 -8.51 -29.00 -1.74
N GLY A 242 -8.40 -28.96 -0.43
CA GLY A 242 -8.95 -27.88 0.38
C GLY A 242 -8.35 -26.52 0.04
N SER A 243 -9.08 -25.45 0.32
CA SER A 243 -8.69 -24.05 0.06
C SER A 243 -7.30 -23.68 0.60
N GLY A 244 -6.90 -24.27 1.72
CA GLY A 244 -5.60 -24.06 2.32
C GLY A 244 -4.42 -24.48 1.47
N VAL A 245 -4.47 -25.67 0.89
CA VAL A 245 -3.37 -26.16 0.02
C VAL A 245 -3.29 -25.32 -1.25
N LYS A 246 -4.43 -24.89 -1.79
CA LYS A 246 -4.48 -24.00 -2.96
C LYS A 246 -3.83 -22.65 -2.66
N ARG A 247 -4.04 -22.08 -1.47
CA ARG A 247 -3.41 -20.81 -1.05
C ARG A 247 -1.90 -20.93 -0.89
N LEU A 248 -1.43 -22.00 -0.26
CA LEU A 248 0.02 -22.25 -0.13
C LEU A 248 0.68 -22.38 -1.50
N PHE A 249 0.04 -23.08 -2.43
CA PHE A 249 0.54 -23.19 -3.80
C PHE A 249 0.60 -21.86 -4.52
N LEU A 250 -0.46 -21.04 -4.44
CA LEU A 250 -0.48 -19.69 -5.01
C LEU A 250 0.64 -18.83 -4.42
N LEU A 251 0.81 -18.83 -3.09
CA LEU A 251 1.90 -18.12 -2.44
C LEU A 251 3.28 -18.59 -2.91
N SER A 252 3.49 -19.91 -3.02
CA SER A 252 4.74 -20.48 -3.53
C SER A 252 5.00 -20.06 -4.98
N PHE A 253 3.97 -20.08 -5.81
CA PHE A 253 4.05 -19.62 -7.21
C PHE A 253 4.45 -18.13 -7.29
N PHE A 254 3.87 -17.26 -6.44
CA PHE A 254 4.24 -15.85 -6.42
C PHE A 254 5.64 -15.60 -5.92
N LEU A 255 6.08 -16.36 -4.93
CA LEU A 255 7.46 -16.30 -4.44
C LEU A 255 8.43 -16.67 -5.58
N GLU A 256 8.13 -17.74 -6.30
CA GLU A 256 8.94 -18.21 -7.41
C GLU A 256 8.92 -17.24 -8.61
N ASP A 257 7.75 -16.68 -8.95
CA ASP A 257 7.63 -15.67 -10.02
C ASP A 257 8.35 -14.37 -9.65
N ALA A 258 8.30 -13.98 -8.38
CA ALA A 258 9.05 -12.83 -7.87
C ALA A 258 10.57 -13.03 -7.94
N GLU A 259 11.06 -14.25 -7.73
CA GLU A 259 12.48 -14.59 -7.87
C GLU A 259 12.91 -14.64 -9.35
N ARG A 260 12.08 -15.18 -10.24
CA ARG A 260 12.42 -15.35 -11.66
C ARG A 260 12.38 -14.05 -12.46
N LYS A 261 11.46 -13.13 -12.14
CA LYS A 261 11.29 -11.86 -12.86
C LYS A 261 11.90 -10.71 -12.06
N HIS A 262 13.11 -10.35 -12.38
CA HIS A 262 13.76 -9.10 -11.89
C HIS A 262 13.02 -7.82 -12.34
N GLN A 263 11.80 -7.90 -12.85
CA GLN A 263 11.09 -6.80 -13.48
C GLN A 263 9.87 -6.37 -12.67
N SER A 264 9.72 -5.08 -12.52
CA SER A 264 8.64 -4.30 -11.92
C SER A 264 8.47 -4.41 -10.40
N ASN A 265 8.24 -3.26 -9.78
CA ASN A 265 7.82 -3.13 -8.40
C ASN A 265 6.42 -3.74 -8.23
N MET A 266 6.19 -4.50 -7.14
CA MET A 266 4.94 -5.20 -6.87
C MET A 266 4.44 -4.93 -5.46
N ILE A 267 3.13 -4.70 -5.35
CA ILE A 267 2.43 -4.62 -4.06
C ILE A 267 1.47 -5.81 -3.99
N TYR A 268 1.66 -6.69 -3.04
CA TYR A 268 0.79 -7.83 -2.77
C TYR A 268 -0.11 -7.51 -1.59
N ALA A 269 -1.42 -7.44 -1.81
CA ALA A 269 -2.43 -7.30 -0.76
C ALA A 269 -3.11 -8.67 -0.56
N ILE A 270 -3.06 -9.20 0.66
CA ILE A 270 -3.53 -10.55 0.96
C ILE A 270 -4.51 -10.48 2.12
N GLU A 271 -5.77 -10.87 1.87
CA GLU A 271 -6.78 -10.95 2.93
C GLU A 271 -6.69 -12.29 3.64
N GLU A 272 -6.46 -12.22 4.95
CA GLU A 272 -6.54 -13.34 5.87
C GLU A 272 -5.89 -14.63 5.35
N PRO A 273 -4.58 -14.62 5.05
CA PRO A 273 -3.90 -15.75 4.44
C PRO A 273 -3.97 -17.02 5.30
N GLU A 274 -4.21 -16.85 6.60
CA GLU A 274 -4.30 -17.90 7.60
C GLU A 274 -5.66 -18.59 7.66
N THR A 275 -6.70 -18.04 7.08
CA THR A 275 -8.06 -18.59 7.19
C THR A 275 -8.11 -20.03 6.71
N SER A 276 -8.67 -20.93 7.52
CA SER A 276 -8.76 -22.36 7.27
C SER A 276 -7.40 -23.10 7.22
N GLN A 277 -6.33 -22.53 7.79
CA GLN A 277 -5.01 -23.11 7.86
C GLN A 277 -4.70 -23.67 9.26
N HIS A 278 -3.97 -24.81 9.29
CA HIS A 278 -3.37 -25.29 10.52
C HIS A 278 -2.28 -24.31 11.01
N PRO A 279 -2.09 -24.08 12.31
CA PRO A 279 -1.10 -23.14 12.86
C PRO A 279 0.33 -23.29 12.28
N ASN A 280 0.76 -24.50 12.01
CA ASN A 280 2.07 -24.73 11.39
C ASN A 280 2.17 -24.11 9.97
N TYR A 281 1.09 -24.18 9.19
CA TYR A 281 1.06 -23.55 7.86
C TYR A 281 0.98 -22.05 7.94
N GLN A 282 0.29 -21.48 8.95
CA GLN A 282 0.27 -20.03 9.19
C GLN A 282 1.69 -19.48 9.38
N ARG A 283 2.53 -20.20 10.14
CA ARG A 283 3.95 -19.81 10.32
C ARG A 283 4.72 -19.85 9.00
N ILE A 284 4.57 -20.92 8.24
CA ILE A 284 5.24 -21.05 6.93
C ILE A 284 4.83 -19.90 6.00
N ILE A 285 3.54 -19.56 5.95
CA ILE A 285 3.01 -18.46 5.15
C ILE A 285 3.70 -17.14 5.55
N ILE A 286 3.70 -16.82 6.84
CA ILE A 286 4.25 -15.54 7.31
C ILE A 286 5.76 -15.45 7.08
N GLU A 287 6.52 -16.51 7.36
CA GLU A 287 7.96 -16.53 7.08
C GLU A 287 8.26 -16.39 5.58
N SER A 288 7.45 -16.97 4.72
CA SER A 288 7.57 -16.82 3.27
C SER A 288 7.27 -15.38 2.83
N LEU A 289 6.22 -14.76 3.35
CA LEU A 289 5.87 -13.37 3.07
C LEU A 289 6.93 -12.38 3.57
N LYS A 290 7.53 -12.64 4.75
CA LYS A 290 8.66 -11.86 5.24
C LYS A 290 9.86 -11.91 4.31
N LYS A 291 10.21 -13.09 3.82
CA LYS A 291 11.30 -13.27 2.84
C LYS A 291 11.00 -12.52 1.54
N LEU A 292 9.75 -12.59 1.06
CA LEU A 292 9.33 -11.87 -0.13
C LEU A 292 9.44 -10.36 0.05
N ALA A 293 9.04 -9.83 1.21
CA ALA A 293 9.13 -8.41 1.53
C ALA A 293 10.58 -7.87 1.60
N GLN A 294 11.56 -8.73 1.84
CA GLN A 294 12.98 -8.35 1.83
C GLN A 294 13.55 -8.15 0.42
N ASN A 295 12.85 -8.62 -0.61
CA ASN A 295 13.29 -8.44 -1.99
C ASN A 295 13.01 -7.01 -2.45
N LYS A 296 14.01 -6.35 -3.07
CA LYS A 296 13.85 -4.99 -3.60
C LYS A 296 12.63 -4.88 -4.51
N GLY A 297 11.84 -3.85 -4.32
CA GLY A 297 10.63 -3.58 -5.12
C GLY A 297 9.43 -4.47 -4.78
N ARG A 298 9.44 -5.14 -3.63
CA ARG A 298 8.31 -5.94 -3.14
C ARG A 298 7.74 -5.32 -1.88
N GLN A 299 6.42 -5.15 -1.85
CA GLN A 299 5.70 -4.67 -0.68
C GLN A 299 4.54 -5.62 -0.40
N ILE A 300 4.38 -6.01 0.86
CA ILE A 300 3.35 -6.95 1.30
C ILE A 300 2.41 -6.23 2.26
N LEU A 301 1.14 -6.24 1.93
CA LEU A 301 0.07 -5.77 2.80
C LEU A 301 -0.81 -6.99 3.14
N LEU A 302 -1.00 -7.30 4.39
CA LEU A 302 -1.88 -8.40 4.77
C LEU A 302 -2.85 -7.99 5.87
N THR A 303 -4.08 -8.51 5.79
CA THR A 303 -5.04 -8.42 6.90
C THR A 303 -5.03 -9.72 7.70
N THR A 304 -5.23 -9.62 9.00
CA THR A 304 -5.35 -10.78 9.88
C THR A 304 -6.19 -10.47 11.12
N HIS A 305 -6.80 -11.50 11.69
CA HIS A 305 -7.31 -11.44 13.07
C HIS A 305 -6.60 -12.49 13.96
N THR A 306 -5.59 -13.18 13.46
CA THR A 306 -4.94 -14.27 14.18
C THR A 306 -3.81 -13.73 15.05
N PRO A 307 -3.89 -13.90 16.38
CA PRO A 307 -2.84 -13.45 17.31
C PRO A 307 -1.47 -14.05 16.97
N GLU A 308 -1.44 -15.28 16.46
CA GLU A 308 -0.18 -15.95 16.10
C GLU A 308 0.59 -15.21 15.02
N ILE A 309 -0.09 -14.67 14.00
CA ILE A 309 0.53 -13.85 12.96
C ILE A 309 1.07 -12.55 13.54
N VAL A 310 0.29 -11.91 14.40
CA VAL A 310 0.68 -10.64 15.05
C VAL A 310 1.94 -10.82 15.89
N ARG A 311 2.08 -11.94 16.59
CA ARG A 311 3.28 -12.29 17.37
C ARG A 311 4.55 -12.45 16.53
N MET A 312 4.40 -12.84 15.29
CA MET A 312 5.52 -13.13 14.40
C MET A 312 6.10 -11.89 13.73
N VAL A 313 5.43 -10.76 13.75
CA VAL A 313 5.87 -9.52 13.07
C VAL A 313 6.36 -8.48 14.07
N ASN A 314 7.19 -7.55 13.60
CA ASN A 314 7.62 -6.42 14.41
C ASN A 314 6.47 -5.43 14.55
N LYS A 315 6.42 -4.72 15.69
CA LYS A 315 5.35 -3.75 15.96
C LYS A 315 5.27 -2.63 14.92
N GLU A 316 6.40 -2.17 14.40
CA GLU A 316 6.49 -1.15 13.32
C GLU A 316 5.75 -1.57 12.04
N ASN A 317 5.55 -2.87 11.84
CA ASN A 317 4.82 -3.43 10.72
C ASN A 317 3.32 -3.54 10.98
N ILE A 318 2.86 -3.21 12.19
CA ILE A 318 1.46 -3.35 12.58
C ILE A 318 0.72 -2.03 12.31
N ILE A 319 -0.40 -2.14 11.61
CA ILE A 319 -1.37 -1.08 11.39
C ILE A 319 -2.68 -1.51 12.03
N PHE A 320 -3.13 -0.76 13.03
CA PHE A 320 -4.34 -1.08 13.77
C PHE A 320 -5.46 -0.11 13.41
N ILE A 321 -6.58 -0.65 12.95
CA ILE A 321 -7.78 0.13 12.62
C ILE A 321 -8.83 -0.09 13.71
N GLN A 322 -9.32 1.00 14.26
CA GLN A 322 -10.34 1.03 15.30
C GLN A 322 -11.47 1.99 14.94
N LYS A 323 -12.67 1.77 15.50
CA LYS A 323 -13.76 2.74 15.53
C LYS A 323 -13.70 3.53 16.83
N ASP A 324 -13.89 4.83 16.75
CA ASP A 324 -14.11 5.67 17.93
C ASP A 324 -15.58 5.61 18.39
N ASN A 325 -15.89 6.34 19.44
CA ASN A 325 -17.23 6.44 20.01
C ASN A 325 -18.27 7.08 19.06
N LYS A 326 -17.82 7.71 17.97
CA LYS A 326 -18.66 8.32 16.92
C LYS A 326 -18.68 7.50 15.64
N ASP A 327 -18.26 6.22 15.72
CA ASP A 327 -18.16 5.29 14.58
C ASP A 327 -17.15 5.71 13.49
N LYS A 328 -16.27 6.69 13.80
CA LYS A 328 -15.21 7.16 12.92
C LYS A 328 -14.00 6.22 13.00
N ARG A 329 -13.39 5.94 11.86
CA ARG A 329 -12.20 5.07 11.80
C ARG A 329 -10.95 5.86 12.12
N ILE A 330 -10.14 5.28 13.02
CA ILE A 330 -8.82 5.80 13.41
C ILE A 330 -7.80 4.73 13.14
N VAL A 331 -6.64 5.14 12.65
CA VAL A 331 -5.49 4.26 12.37
C VAL A 331 -4.36 4.57 13.33
N TYR A 332 -3.80 3.53 13.91
CA TYR A 332 -2.62 3.58 14.76
C TYR A 332 -1.50 2.76 14.12
N HIS A 333 -0.28 3.24 14.23
CA HIS A 333 0.91 2.61 13.67
C HIS A 333 1.91 2.29 14.78
N GLY A 334 2.41 1.07 14.79
CA GLY A 334 3.53 0.67 15.65
C GLY A 334 3.38 1.10 17.11
N ASP A 335 4.20 2.06 17.54
CA ASP A 335 4.27 2.53 18.91
C ASP A 335 3.00 3.23 19.45
N GLU A 336 2.16 3.72 18.55
CA GLU A 336 0.89 4.38 18.91
C GLU A 336 -0.18 3.37 19.37
N ILE A 337 0.06 2.05 19.17
CA ILE A 337 -0.93 1.01 19.43
C ILE A 337 -0.98 0.70 20.93
N ASP A 338 -2.16 0.88 21.52
CA ASP A 338 -2.47 0.44 22.87
C ASP A 338 -2.66 -1.09 22.91
N ILE A 339 -1.91 -1.75 23.78
CA ILE A 339 -1.87 -3.21 23.87
C ILE A 339 -3.20 -3.79 24.38
N GLU A 340 -3.88 -3.11 25.31
CA GLU A 340 -5.15 -3.58 25.85
C GLU A 340 -6.22 -3.56 24.75
N ILE A 341 -6.24 -2.47 23.97
CA ILE A 341 -7.16 -2.31 22.83
C ILE A 341 -6.84 -3.34 21.74
N LEU A 342 -5.56 -3.60 21.48
CA LEU A 342 -5.14 -4.61 20.51
C LEU A 342 -5.58 -6.02 20.96
N ALA A 343 -5.42 -6.35 22.24
CA ALA A 343 -5.83 -7.62 22.80
C ALA A 343 -7.35 -7.84 22.66
N ASP A 344 -8.16 -6.81 22.93
CA ASP A 344 -9.61 -6.85 22.74
C ASP A 344 -9.97 -7.05 21.25
N ALA A 345 -9.29 -6.36 20.34
CA ALA A 345 -9.54 -6.48 18.89
C ALA A 345 -9.22 -7.87 18.34
N LEU A 346 -8.25 -8.56 18.93
CA LEU A 346 -7.87 -9.94 18.56
C LEU A 346 -8.71 -11.00 19.28
N SER A 347 -9.78 -10.59 19.99
CA SER A 347 -10.64 -11.48 20.79
C SER A 347 -9.88 -12.30 21.84
N ILE A 348 -8.77 -11.73 22.31
CA ILE A 348 -8.00 -12.31 23.37
C ILE A 348 -8.79 -12.08 24.66
N ILE A 349 -9.19 -13.14 25.34
CA ILE A 349 -9.81 -13.03 26.65
C ILE A 349 -8.74 -12.54 27.62
N VAL A 350 -8.63 -11.22 27.79
CA VAL A 350 -7.90 -10.67 28.92
C VAL A 350 -8.72 -11.01 30.16
N PRO A 351 -8.20 -11.80 31.08
CA PRO A 351 -8.93 -12.12 32.30
C PRO A 351 -9.37 -10.83 32.98
N ASN A 352 -10.63 -10.81 33.43
CA ASN A 352 -11.31 -9.66 34.02
C ASN A 352 -10.39 -8.84 34.92
N SER A 353 -10.56 -7.52 34.95
CA SER A 353 -9.67 -6.54 35.64
C SER A 353 -9.31 -6.88 37.09
N LYS A 354 -10.13 -7.73 37.78
CA LYS A 354 -9.79 -8.32 39.08
C LYS A 354 -8.70 -9.40 39.01
N ALA A 355 -8.51 -10.06 37.87
CA ALA A 355 -7.42 -11.01 37.66
C ALA A 355 -6.10 -10.29 37.27
N LEU A 356 -6.17 -9.06 36.76
CA LEU A 356 -5.03 -8.17 36.50
C LEU A 356 -4.25 -7.85 37.76
N SER A 357 -4.91 -7.83 38.95
CA SER A 357 -4.24 -7.67 40.26
C SER A 357 -3.29 -8.81 40.59
N LYS A 358 -3.41 -9.96 39.97
CA LYS A 358 -2.53 -11.13 40.07
C LYS A 358 -1.46 -11.18 39.00
N GLY A 359 -1.02 -10.08 38.44
CA GLY A 359 0.08 -9.84 37.47
C GLY A 359 0.63 -11.02 36.66
N ARG A 360 0.73 -12.22 37.26
CA ARG A 360 1.29 -13.43 36.64
C ARG A 360 0.44 -14.02 35.51
N GLU A 361 -0.89 -13.99 35.63
CA GLU A 361 -1.78 -14.54 34.60
C GLU A 361 -1.87 -13.62 33.39
N LEU A 362 -1.88 -12.31 33.62
CA LEU A 362 -1.81 -11.35 32.51
C LEU A 362 -0.50 -11.48 31.73
N VAL A 363 0.63 -11.53 32.43
CA VAL A 363 1.95 -11.71 31.82
C VAL A 363 2.00 -13.00 31.00
N LYS A 364 1.40 -14.08 31.49
CA LYS A 364 1.33 -15.37 30.76
C LYS A 364 0.46 -15.28 29.52
N ALA A 365 -0.73 -14.66 29.61
CA ALA A 365 -1.62 -14.48 28.48
C ALA A 365 -0.99 -13.54 27.42
N MET A 366 -0.38 -12.43 27.86
CA MET A 366 0.27 -11.49 26.94
C MET A 366 1.49 -12.09 26.24
N LYS A 367 2.27 -12.96 26.90
CA LYS A 367 3.39 -13.67 26.27
C LYS A 367 2.95 -14.55 25.11
N GLU A 368 1.77 -15.15 25.22
CA GLU A 368 1.25 -16.04 24.18
C GLU A 368 0.70 -15.26 22.95
N ILE A 369 0.48 -13.96 23.07
CA ILE A 369 -0.40 -13.23 22.18
C ILE A 369 0.24 -12.02 21.53
N VAL A 370 1.17 -11.35 22.24
CA VAL A 370 1.73 -10.06 21.82
C VAL A 370 3.15 -10.24 21.29
N PRO A 371 3.57 -9.56 20.23
CA PRO A 371 4.97 -9.56 19.81
C PRO A 371 5.88 -9.21 20.98
N ARG A 372 7.02 -9.90 21.07
CA ARG A 372 7.97 -9.75 22.20
C ARG A 372 8.30 -8.29 22.50
N GLN A 373 8.47 -7.49 21.47
CA GLN A 373 8.79 -6.06 21.57
C GLN A 373 7.65 -5.25 22.21
N LEU A 374 6.39 -5.49 21.81
CA LEU A 374 5.22 -4.83 22.42
C LEU A 374 5.03 -5.28 23.87
N PHE A 375 5.36 -6.53 24.17
CA PHE A 375 5.31 -7.04 25.54
C PHE A 375 6.36 -6.39 26.43
N GLU A 376 7.58 -6.14 25.96
CA GLU A 376 8.63 -5.44 26.70
C GLU A 376 8.23 -3.99 26.99
N VAL A 377 7.59 -3.31 26.03
CA VAL A 377 7.05 -1.94 26.24
C VAL A 377 5.93 -1.94 27.28
N ALA A 378 5.03 -2.91 27.25
CA ALA A 378 3.96 -3.02 28.25
C ALA A 378 4.51 -3.27 29.65
N ILE A 379 5.54 -4.10 29.78
CA ILE A 379 6.26 -4.29 31.04
C ILE A 379 6.89 -2.97 31.48
N GLN A 380 7.56 -2.24 30.61
CA GLN A 380 8.17 -0.95 30.95
C GLN A 380 7.13 0.10 31.37
N ALA A 381 5.99 0.17 30.69
CA ALA A 381 4.88 1.05 31.04
C ALA A 381 4.23 0.68 32.40
N SER A 382 4.16 -0.62 32.72
CA SER A 382 3.63 -1.12 34.00
C SER A 382 4.62 -0.99 35.16
N ILE A 383 5.89 -0.74 34.90
CA ILE A 383 6.99 -0.58 35.90
C ILE A 383 6.90 0.69 36.74
N GLY A 384 5.91 1.57 36.52
CA GLY A 384 5.56 2.57 37.53
C GLY A 384 5.30 1.96 38.93
N ASN A 385 5.02 0.65 39.03
CA ASN A 385 4.92 -0.13 40.27
C ASN A 385 6.11 -1.09 40.41
N LYS A 386 7.11 -0.71 41.19
CA LYS A 386 8.36 -1.47 41.42
C LYS A 386 8.20 -2.94 41.87
N ILE A 387 7.03 -3.36 42.30
CA ILE A 387 6.76 -4.72 42.82
C ILE A 387 6.53 -5.69 41.67
N ILE A 388 5.85 -5.28 40.63
CA ILE A 388 5.54 -6.15 39.44
C ILE A 388 6.79 -6.42 38.59
N ALA A 389 7.71 -5.45 38.54
CA ALA A 389 8.97 -5.58 37.82
C ALA A 389 9.92 -6.66 38.35
N ARG A 390 10.02 -6.80 39.66
CA ARG A 390 10.91 -7.78 40.31
C ARG A 390 10.42 -9.23 40.12
N GLU A 391 9.12 -9.47 40.15
CA GLU A 391 8.53 -10.79 39.93
C GLU A 391 8.59 -11.19 38.46
N ASN A 392 8.44 -10.24 37.53
CA ASN A 392 8.46 -10.49 36.10
C ASN A 392 9.86 -10.79 35.55
N SER A 393 10.92 -10.12 36.07
CA SER A 393 12.30 -10.45 35.67
C SER A 393 12.71 -11.88 36.08
N ASN A 394 12.22 -12.35 37.23
CA ASN A 394 12.49 -13.71 37.70
C ASN A 394 11.71 -14.78 36.91
N LEU A 395 10.55 -14.44 36.34
CA LEU A 395 9.79 -15.36 35.46
C LEU A 395 10.46 -15.53 34.10
N TRP A 396 11.11 -14.48 33.59
CA TRP A 396 11.85 -14.53 32.31
C TRP A 396 13.14 -15.36 32.42
N ALA A 397 13.81 -15.29 33.56
CA ALA A 397 15.05 -16.05 33.78
C ALA A 397 14.82 -17.57 33.98
N LYS A 398 13.58 -17.99 34.28
CA LYS A 398 13.21 -19.39 34.54
C LYS A 398 12.49 -20.09 33.36
N MET A 399 12.27 -19.39 32.23
CA MET A 399 11.71 -19.91 30.98
C MET A 399 12.70 -19.77 29.84
#